data_96d4fc8d7e1e370860cd6b3df3e68a84
#
_entry.id   96d4fc8d7e1e370860cd6b3df3e68a84
#
_cell.length_a   1.000
_cell.length_b   1.000
_cell.length_c   1.000
_cell.angle_alpha   90.00
_cell.angle_beta   90.00
_cell.angle_gamma   90.00
#
_symmetry.space_group_name_H-M   'P 1'
#
loop_
_entity.id
_entity.type
_entity.pdbx_description
1 polymer ?
#
loop_
_entity_poly.entity_id
_entity_poly.type
_entity_poly.pdbx_seq_one_letter_code
_entity_poly.pdbx_strand_id
1 'polypeptide(L)'
;AGEAFDKVARILGLRYPGGPEIDKAAEGGNPQAIRFPRGLTQAKDMEKHRYDFSFSGLKTAVARWVEVAEGGARSGRATAQAASIEYSKADVAASFREAVADVLVTKAVNACNEYGVKRLLLGGGVVANRRLRELAAEKCAEHGIELRIPALSLCTDNGAMIAALGAQLIKDGRAPSSLDFGADSTLPVTTVQTI
;
A
#
# COMPACT_ATOMS: atom_id res chain seq x y z
N ALA A 1 1.43 3.21 2.07
CA ALA A 1 0.47 2.95 0.97
C ALA A 1 -0.83 3.71 1.18
N GLY A 2 -1.45 3.69 2.39
CA GLY A 2 -2.74 4.34 2.66
C GLY A 2 -2.80 5.79 2.20
N GLU A 3 -1.85 6.62 2.59
CA GLU A 3 -1.73 8.02 2.15
C GLU A 3 -1.70 8.17 0.61
N ALA A 4 -1.12 7.20 -0.10
CA ALA A 4 -1.10 7.23 -1.56
C ALA A 4 -2.51 7.04 -2.13
N PHE A 5 -3.32 6.14 -1.54
CA PHE A 5 -4.73 5.97 -1.90
C PHE A 5 -5.53 7.25 -1.66
N ASP A 6 -5.39 7.91 -0.51
CA ASP A 6 -6.11 9.14 -0.20
C ASP A 6 -5.75 10.27 -1.17
N LYS A 7 -4.46 10.42 -1.50
CA LYS A 7 -4.01 11.45 -2.43
C LYS A 7 -4.47 11.20 -3.87
N VAL A 8 -4.45 9.94 -4.32
CA VAL A 8 -4.93 9.58 -5.67
C VAL A 8 -6.44 9.68 -5.75
N ALA A 9 -7.18 9.27 -4.72
CA ALA A 9 -8.62 9.47 -4.65
C ALA A 9 -8.99 10.94 -4.85
N ARG A 10 -8.28 11.85 -4.17
CA ARG A 10 -8.47 13.30 -4.35
C ARG A 10 -8.16 13.78 -5.77
N ILE A 11 -7.10 13.27 -6.41
CA ILE A 11 -6.77 13.58 -7.81
C ILE A 11 -7.91 13.17 -8.74
N LEU A 12 -8.54 12.02 -8.49
CA LEU A 12 -9.67 11.50 -9.27
C LEU A 12 -11.04 12.11 -8.90
N GLY A 13 -11.08 13.06 -7.95
CA GLY A 13 -12.33 13.67 -7.47
C GLY A 13 -13.20 12.70 -6.65
N LEU A 14 -12.60 11.68 -6.03
CA LEU A 14 -13.29 10.71 -5.16
C LEU A 14 -13.32 11.20 -3.72
N ARG A 15 -14.20 10.59 -2.90
CA ARG A 15 -14.37 10.95 -1.49
C ARG A 15 -13.26 10.36 -0.61
N TYR A 16 -13.19 10.84 0.62
CA TYR A 16 -12.40 10.27 1.72
C TYR A 16 -13.28 9.27 2.53
N PRO A 17 -12.71 8.15 3.00
CA PRO A 17 -11.33 7.67 2.87
C PRO A 17 -11.02 7.08 1.48
N GLY A 18 -9.83 7.37 0.94
CA GLY A 18 -9.46 7.08 -0.44
C GLY A 18 -9.36 5.58 -0.78
N GLY A 19 -8.96 4.74 0.17
CA GLY A 19 -8.80 3.31 -0.06
C GLY A 19 -10.07 2.63 -0.59
N PRO A 20 -11.20 2.67 0.13
CA PRO A 20 -12.47 2.10 -0.31
C PRO A 20 -13.00 2.74 -1.60
N GLU A 21 -12.85 4.05 -1.75
CA GLU A 21 -13.33 4.78 -2.93
C GLU A 21 -12.55 4.39 -4.20
N ILE A 22 -11.23 4.24 -4.11
CA ILE A 22 -10.40 3.72 -5.21
C ILE A 22 -10.77 2.27 -5.54
N ASP A 23 -10.99 1.43 -4.52
CA ASP A 23 -11.33 0.02 -4.74
C ASP A 23 -12.66 -0.11 -5.49
N LYS A 24 -13.65 0.70 -5.11
CA LYS A 24 -14.93 0.81 -5.79
C LYS A 24 -14.80 1.39 -7.21
N ALA A 25 -14.07 2.50 -7.37
CA ALA A 25 -13.89 3.15 -8.67
C ALA A 25 -13.14 2.25 -9.67
N ALA A 26 -12.30 1.34 -9.18
CA ALA A 26 -11.55 0.39 -10.00
C ALA A 26 -12.39 -0.82 -10.48
N GLU A 27 -13.65 -0.93 -10.03
CA GLU A 27 -14.53 -2.00 -10.50
C GLU A 27 -14.82 -1.85 -12.00
N GLY A 28 -14.62 -2.93 -12.74
CA GLY A 28 -14.77 -2.95 -14.21
C GLY A 28 -13.65 -2.26 -14.98
N GLY A 29 -12.69 -1.63 -14.30
CA GLY A 29 -11.53 -1.01 -14.95
C GLY A 29 -10.45 -2.02 -15.32
N ASN A 30 -9.68 -1.71 -16.37
CA ASN A 30 -8.56 -2.51 -16.82
C ASN A 30 -7.28 -2.15 -16.02
N PRO A 31 -6.73 -3.06 -15.19
CA PRO A 31 -5.54 -2.79 -14.40
C PRO A 31 -4.25 -2.64 -15.23
N GLN A 32 -4.30 -2.98 -16.52
CA GLN A 32 -3.18 -2.88 -17.45
C GLN A 32 -3.31 -1.70 -18.43
N ALA A 33 -4.38 -0.91 -18.33
CA ALA A 33 -4.62 0.22 -19.23
C ALA A 33 -3.51 1.27 -19.16
N ILE A 34 -2.95 1.50 -17.95
CA ILE A 34 -1.90 2.48 -17.73
C ILE A 34 -0.75 1.84 -16.95
N ARG A 35 0.44 1.87 -17.53
CA ARG A 35 1.63 1.33 -16.88
C ARG A 35 2.23 2.34 -15.89
N PHE A 36 1.66 2.43 -14.71
CA PHE A 36 2.22 3.25 -13.65
C PHE A 36 3.53 2.66 -13.08
N PRO A 37 4.45 3.52 -12.57
CA PRO A 37 5.73 3.07 -12.04
C PRO A 37 5.55 2.26 -10.74
N ARG A 38 6.42 1.25 -10.56
CA ARG A 38 6.60 0.48 -9.33
C ARG A 38 7.79 1.08 -8.58
N GLY A 39 7.53 1.69 -7.43
CA GLY A 39 8.58 2.36 -6.65
C GLY A 39 9.63 1.38 -6.12
N LEU A 40 10.89 1.76 -6.20
CA LEU A 40 12.04 1.00 -5.67
C LEU A 40 12.13 -0.46 -6.19
N THR A 41 11.82 -0.68 -7.48
CA THR A 41 11.88 -2.01 -8.11
C THR A 41 12.92 -2.11 -9.22
N GLN A 42 13.62 -1.02 -9.54
CA GLN A 42 14.70 -1.07 -10.52
C GLN A 42 15.94 -1.77 -9.94
N ALA A 43 16.78 -2.36 -10.81
CA ALA A 43 17.97 -3.10 -10.39
C ALA A 43 18.85 -2.30 -9.40
N LYS A 44 19.09 -1.01 -9.67
CA LYS A 44 19.86 -0.11 -8.78
C LYS A 44 19.24 0.10 -7.40
N ASP A 45 17.92 0.00 -7.30
CA ASP A 45 17.21 0.17 -6.03
C ASP A 45 17.25 -1.13 -5.20
N MET A 46 17.33 -2.28 -5.89
CA MET A 46 17.28 -3.58 -5.22
C MET A 46 18.53 -3.90 -4.38
N GLU A 47 19.64 -3.21 -4.60
CA GLU A 47 20.84 -3.35 -3.76
C GLU A 47 20.64 -2.76 -2.36
N LYS A 48 20.05 -1.54 -2.29
CA LYS A 48 19.91 -0.78 -1.03
C LYS A 48 18.50 -0.79 -0.45
N HIS A 49 17.49 -0.93 -1.31
CA HIS A 49 16.07 -0.74 -0.98
C HIS A 49 15.23 -1.98 -1.33
N ARG A 50 15.85 -3.17 -1.26
CA ARG A 50 15.21 -4.44 -1.67
C ARG A 50 13.83 -4.62 -1.06
N TYR A 51 13.66 -4.30 0.21
CA TYR A 51 12.42 -4.47 0.97
C TYR A 51 11.76 -3.16 1.40
N ASP A 52 12.34 -2.02 1.02
CA ASP A 52 11.74 -0.72 1.27
C ASP A 52 10.62 -0.41 0.29
N PHE A 53 9.66 0.41 0.72
CA PHE A 53 8.53 0.86 -0.08
C PHE A 53 8.56 2.36 -0.30
N SER A 54 8.25 2.79 -1.53
CA SER A 54 8.02 4.20 -1.86
C SER A 54 6.88 4.34 -2.85
N PHE A 55 5.92 5.21 -2.51
CA PHE A 55 4.76 5.53 -3.36
C PHE A 55 4.75 6.99 -3.82
N SER A 56 5.76 7.79 -3.47
CA SER A 56 5.84 9.21 -3.86
C SER A 56 5.87 9.39 -5.37
N GLY A 57 6.70 8.63 -6.07
CA GLY A 57 6.79 8.65 -7.53
C GLY A 57 5.50 8.22 -8.20
N LEU A 58 4.80 7.23 -7.62
CA LEU A 58 3.52 6.75 -8.14
C LEU A 58 2.44 7.82 -8.06
N LYS A 59 2.29 8.52 -6.93
CA LYS A 59 1.34 9.65 -6.79
C LYS A 59 1.58 10.73 -7.85
N THR A 60 2.84 11.11 -8.04
CA THR A 60 3.23 12.10 -9.02
C THR A 60 2.94 11.64 -10.45
N ALA A 61 3.16 10.36 -10.75
CA ALA A 61 2.88 9.79 -12.08
C ALA A 61 1.39 9.81 -12.38
N VAL A 62 0.53 9.44 -11.42
CA VAL A 62 -0.92 9.51 -11.59
C VAL A 62 -1.38 10.95 -11.79
N ALA A 63 -0.93 11.91 -10.96
CA ALA A 63 -1.29 13.31 -11.10
C ALA A 63 -0.93 13.87 -12.48
N ARG A 64 0.29 13.60 -12.93
CA ARG A 64 0.76 14.05 -14.26
C ARG A 64 -0.02 13.41 -15.39
N TRP A 65 -0.34 12.13 -15.26
CA TRP A 65 -1.09 11.41 -16.27
C TRP A 65 -2.51 11.99 -16.42
N VAL A 66 -3.21 12.21 -15.30
CA VAL A 66 -4.56 12.81 -15.29
C VAL A 66 -4.52 14.24 -15.84
N GLU A 67 -3.56 15.07 -15.41
CA GLU A 67 -3.37 16.43 -15.92
C GLU A 67 -3.21 16.46 -17.45
N VAL A 68 -2.39 15.57 -18.00
CA VAL A 68 -2.20 15.46 -19.46
C VAL A 68 -3.49 14.99 -20.14
N ALA A 69 -4.19 14.01 -19.59
CA ALA A 69 -5.44 13.48 -20.15
C ALA A 69 -6.57 14.54 -20.15
N GLU A 70 -6.60 15.41 -19.15
CA GLU A 70 -7.58 16.53 -19.04
C GLU A 70 -7.18 17.76 -19.87
N GLY A 71 -6.14 17.67 -20.70
CA GLY A 71 -5.71 18.78 -21.57
C GLY A 71 -4.89 19.85 -20.85
N GLY A 72 -4.39 19.57 -19.65
CA GLY A 72 -3.51 20.46 -18.88
C GLY A 72 -2.15 20.60 -19.55
N ALA A 73 -1.75 21.84 -19.85
CA ALA A 73 -0.41 22.13 -20.35
C ALA A 73 0.63 21.93 -19.24
N ARG A 74 1.58 21.02 -19.44
CA ARG A 74 2.81 20.99 -18.62
C ARG A 74 3.47 22.35 -18.63
N SER A 75 3.74 22.90 -17.46
CA SER A 75 4.41 24.19 -17.25
C SER A 75 5.54 24.46 -18.27
N GLY A 76 5.33 25.45 -19.14
CA GLY A 76 6.37 26.08 -19.92
C GLY A 76 6.37 25.92 -21.44
N ARG A 77 5.54 25.07 -22.05
CA ARG A 77 5.31 25.07 -23.50
C ARG A 77 3.86 24.73 -23.79
N ALA A 78 3.04 25.77 -23.81
CA ALA A 78 1.71 25.71 -24.41
C ALA A 78 1.88 25.50 -25.92
N THR A 79 1.80 24.25 -26.38
CA THR A 79 1.35 24.02 -27.74
C THR A 79 -0.16 24.05 -27.71
N ALA A 80 -0.72 25.08 -28.28
CA ALA A 80 -2.15 25.20 -28.54
C ALA A 80 -2.64 23.91 -29.21
N GLN A 81 -3.63 23.24 -28.60
CA GLN A 81 -4.25 21.97 -29.01
C GLN A 81 -3.81 20.68 -28.32
N ALA A 82 -3.67 20.67 -27.01
CA ALA A 82 -3.82 19.40 -26.30
C ALA A 82 -5.34 19.14 -26.19
N ALA A 83 -5.89 18.38 -27.14
CA ALA A 83 -7.24 17.85 -27.01
C ALA A 83 -7.28 16.96 -25.75
N SER A 84 -8.29 17.14 -24.88
CA SER A 84 -8.52 16.23 -23.78
C SER A 84 -8.72 14.83 -24.33
N ILE A 85 -8.00 13.87 -23.76
CA ILE A 85 -8.17 12.46 -24.10
C ILE A 85 -9.30 11.94 -23.20
N GLU A 86 -10.36 11.42 -23.80
CA GLU A 86 -11.38 10.72 -23.04
C GLU A 86 -10.74 9.51 -22.36
N TYR A 87 -10.81 9.43 -21.03
CA TYR A 87 -10.25 8.33 -20.27
C TYR A 87 -11.24 7.79 -19.24
N SER A 88 -11.12 6.50 -18.95
CA SER A 88 -11.89 5.84 -17.92
C SER A 88 -11.24 6.09 -16.55
N LYS A 89 -11.93 6.74 -15.62
CA LYS A 89 -11.50 6.85 -14.23
C LYS A 89 -11.34 5.46 -13.58
N ALA A 90 -12.14 4.48 -14.01
CA ALA A 90 -12.03 3.10 -13.56
C ALA A 90 -10.69 2.48 -13.95
N ASP A 91 -10.21 2.74 -15.19
CA ASP A 91 -8.91 2.26 -15.65
C ASP A 91 -7.75 2.90 -14.89
N VAL A 92 -7.82 4.19 -14.61
CA VAL A 92 -6.80 4.89 -13.80
C VAL A 92 -6.77 4.31 -12.39
N ALA A 93 -7.94 4.16 -11.75
CA ALA A 93 -8.06 3.59 -10.40
C ALA A 93 -7.58 2.14 -10.35
N ALA A 94 -7.96 1.31 -11.33
CA ALA A 94 -7.54 -0.08 -11.43
C ALA A 94 -6.03 -0.21 -11.64
N SER A 95 -5.46 0.57 -12.58
CA SER A 95 -4.02 0.57 -12.87
C SER A 95 -3.18 1.08 -11.69
N PHE A 96 -3.67 2.10 -10.97
CA PHE A 96 -3.03 2.59 -9.74
C PHE A 96 -3.07 1.52 -8.63
N ARG A 97 -4.24 0.94 -8.38
CA ARG A 97 -4.45 -0.12 -7.38
C ARG A 97 -3.54 -1.31 -7.66
N GLU A 98 -3.46 -1.75 -8.91
CA GLU A 98 -2.57 -2.83 -9.35
C GLU A 98 -1.10 -2.49 -9.08
N ALA A 99 -0.67 -1.25 -9.38
CA ALA A 99 0.71 -0.84 -9.14
C ALA A 99 1.09 -0.88 -7.65
N VAL A 100 0.18 -0.52 -6.75
CA VAL A 100 0.40 -0.61 -5.30
C VAL A 100 0.43 -2.06 -4.83
N ALA A 101 -0.55 -2.86 -5.22
CA ALA A 101 -0.65 -4.27 -4.83
C ALA A 101 0.57 -5.07 -5.29
N ASP A 102 0.98 -4.88 -6.54
CA ASP A 102 2.13 -5.55 -7.14
C ASP A 102 3.43 -5.30 -6.37
N VAL A 103 3.73 -4.04 -6.04
CA VAL A 103 4.94 -3.71 -5.25
C VAL A 103 4.91 -4.33 -3.86
N LEU A 104 3.77 -4.22 -3.16
CA LEU A 104 3.63 -4.74 -1.80
C LEU A 104 3.80 -6.27 -1.77
N VAL A 105 3.08 -6.96 -2.64
CA VAL A 105 3.07 -8.43 -2.66
C VAL A 105 4.39 -9.00 -3.16
N THR A 106 4.93 -8.47 -4.27
CA THR A 106 6.18 -8.95 -4.85
C THR A 106 7.33 -8.84 -3.85
N LYS A 107 7.48 -7.70 -3.17
CA LYS A 107 8.54 -7.53 -2.18
C LYS A 107 8.35 -8.41 -0.95
N ALA A 108 7.11 -8.58 -0.48
CA ALA A 108 6.81 -9.45 0.65
C ALA A 108 7.10 -10.94 0.34
N VAL A 109 6.68 -11.42 -0.82
CA VAL A 109 6.94 -12.80 -1.27
C VAL A 109 8.44 -13.03 -1.48
N ASN A 110 9.15 -12.07 -2.10
CA ASN A 110 10.60 -12.15 -2.27
C ASN A 110 11.32 -12.23 -0.91
N ALA A 111 10.89 -11.44 0.07
CA ALA A 111 11.44 -11.53 1.43
C ALA A 111 11.20 -12.91 2.06
N CYS A 112 9.97 -13.44 1.95
CA CYS A 112 9.68 -14.79 2.45
C CYS A 112 10.60 -15.85 1.81
N ASN A 113 10.81 -15.78 0.51
CA ASN A 113 11.67 -16.72 -0.21
C ASN A 113 13.14 -16.59 0.19
N GLU A 114 13.66 -15.37 0.28
CA GLU A 114 15.07 -15.11 0.61
C GLU A 114 15.40 -15.53 2.03
N TYR A 115 14.50 -15.28 2.98
CA TYR A 115 14.71 -15.65 4.39
C TYR A 115 14.16 -17.05 4.75
N GLY A 116 13.63 -17.80 3.79
CA GLY A 116 13.07 -19.14 4.03
C GLY A 116 11.82 -19.14 4.90
N VAL A 117 11.12 -18.01 4.99
CA VAL A 117 9.90 -17.87 5.81
C VAL A 117 8.71 -18.46 5.07
N LYS A 118 8.00 -19.39 5.72
CA LYS A 118 6.86 -20.11 5.11
C LYS A 118 5.48 -19.52 5.43
N ARG A 119 5.45 -18.39 6.14
CA ARG A 119 4.18 -17.75 6.52
C ARG A 119 4.27 -16.24 6.33
N LEU A 120 3.28 -15.66 5.63
CA LEU A 120 3.11 -14.23 5.45
C LEU A 120 1.83 -13.77 6.16
N LEU A 121 1.95 -12.75 7.02
CA LEU A 121 0.82 -12.10 7.66
C LEU A 121 0.61 -10.73 7.02
N LEU A 122 -0.62 -10.42 6.62
CA LEU A 122 -1.01 -9.09 6.18
C LEU A 122 -1.86 -8.43 7.27
N GLY A 123 -1.52 -7.18 7.62
CA GLY A 123 -2.25 -6.38 8.60
C GLY A 123 -2.32 -4.91 8.17
N GLY A 124 -3.13 -4.12 8.88
CA GLY A 124 -3.35 -2.71 8.61
C GLY A 124 -4.46 -2.42 7.60
N GLY A 125 -4.92 -1.16 7.55
CA GLY A 125 -6.11 -0.75 6.78
C GLY A 125 -6.05 -1.02 5.28
N VAL A 126 -4.85 -1.00 4.67
CA VAL A 126 -4.69 -1.26 3.22
C VAL A 126 -5.04 -2.71 2.85
N VAL A 127 -5.01 -3.63 3.81
CA VAL A 127 -5.42 -5.03 3.60
C VAL A 127 -6.90 -5.18 3.28
N ALA A 128 -7.72 -4.17 3.58
CA ALA A 128 -9.12 -4.12 3.13
C ALA A 128 -9.24 -4.09 1.59
N ASN A 129 -8.19 -3.68 0.88
CA ASN A 129 -8.17 -3.67 -0.58
C ASN A 129 -8.29 -5.09 -1.15
N ARG A 130 -9.31 -5.31 -2.00
CA ARG A 130 -9.61 -6.63 -2.56
C ARG A 130 -8.47 -7.15 -3.45
N ARG A 131 -7.94 -6.32 -4.34
CA ARG A 131 -6.88 -6.74 -5.27
C ARG A 131 -5.59 -7.12 -4.56
N LEU A 132 -5.24 -6.41 -3.48
CA LEU A 132 -4.08 -6.76 -2.65
C LEU A 132 -4.22 -8.17 -2.07
N ARG A 133 -5.40 -8.52 -1.54
CA ARG A 133 -5.64 -9.86 -0.98
C ARG A 133 -5.61 -10.94 -2.05
N GLU A 134 -6.25 -10.71 -3.20
CA GLU A 134 -6.27 -11.64 -4.34
C GLU A 134 -4.85 -11.92 -4.81
N LEU A 135 -4.07 -10.88 -5.12
CA LEU A 135 -2.70 -11.02 -5.60
C LEU A 135 -1.79 -11.68 -4.56
N ALA A 136 -1.97 -11.36 -3.28
CA ALA A 136 -1.22 -12.00 -2.20
C ALA A 136 -1.55 -13.50 -2.10
N ALA A 137 -2.83 -13.88 -2.24
CA ALA A 137 -3.23 -15.28 -2.23
C ALA A 137 -2.65 -16.05 -3.44
N GLU A 138 -2.73 -15.47 -4.64
CA GLU A 138 -2.14 -16.02 -5.85
C GLU A 138 -0.64 -16.27 -5.68
N LYS A 139 0.11 -15.22 -5.31
CA LYS A 139 1.57 -15.27 -5.20
C LYS A 139 2.06 -16.15 -4.05
N CYS A 140 1.38 -16.13 -2.90
CA CYS A 140 1.72 -17.02 -1.79
C CYS A 140 1.51 -18.49 -2.16
N ALA A 141 0.42 -18.82 -2.87
CA ALA A 141 0.16 -20.18 -3.34
C ALA A 141 1.23 -20.66 -4.33
N GLU A 142 1.62 -19.82 -5.30
CA GLU A 142 2.69 -20.10 -6.27
C GLU A 142 4.02 -20.47 -5.58
N HIS A 143 4.31 -19.86 -4.43
CA HIS A 143 5.57 -20.02 -3.69
C HIS A 143 5.49 -20.94 -2.45
N GLY A 144 4.35 -21.58 -2.21
CA GLY A 144 4.15 -22.46 -1.05
C GLY A 144 4.24 -21.72 0.29
N ILE A 145 3.79 -20.46 0.31
CA ILE A 145 3.76 -19.59 1.50
C ILE A 145 2.33 -19.62 2.07
N GLU A 146 2.20 -19.89 3.38
CA GLU A 146 0.95 -19.79 4.10
C GLU A 146 0.57 -18.31 4.28
N LEU A 147 -0.50 -17.84 3.62
CA LEU A 147 -1.02 -16.49 3.81
C LEU A 147 -2.01 -16.44 4.97
N ARG A 148 -1.81 -15.51 5.89
CA ARG A 148 -2.76 -15.20 6.97
C ARG A 148 -3.22 -13.76 6.89
N ILE A 149 -4.54 -13.57 6.88
CA ILE A 149 -5.20 -12.27 6.90
C ILE A 149 -6.20 -12.28 8.06
N PRO A 150 -6.13 -11.33 9.00
CA PRO A 150 -7.12 -11.24 10.07
C PRO A 150 -8.50 -10.82 9.51
N ALA A 151 -9.54 -10.96 10.33
CA ALA A 151 -10.84 -10.41 9.99
C ALA A 151 -10.71 -8.92 9.66
N LEU A 152 -11.39 -8.44 8.62
CA LEU A 152 -11.24 -7.05 8.14
C LEU A 152 -11.53 -6.00 9.22
N SER A 153 -12.45 -6.30 10.15
CA SER A 153 -12.75 -5.48 11.33
C SER A 153 -11.57 -5.31 12.29
N LEU A 154 -10.55 -6.18 12.20
CA LEU A 154 -9.34 -6.13 13.03
C LEU A 154 -8.11 -5.62 12.25
N CYS A 155 -8.28 -5.25 10.98
CA CYS A 155 -7.16 -4.74 10.15
C CYS A 155 -6.83 -3.26 10.43
N THR A 156 -7.74 -2.50 11.04
CA THR A 156 -7.50 -1.12 11.48
C THR A 156 -7.22 -1.08 12.97
N ASP A 157 -6.71 0.04 13.46
CA ASP A 157 -6.39 0.26 14.86
C ASP A 157 -7.61 -0.03 15.74
N ASN A 158 -7.41 -0.87 16.75
CA ASN A 158 -8.48 -1.25 17.68
C ASN A 158 -7.90 -1.64 19.04
N GLY A 159 -8.72 -1.46 20.10
CA GLY A 159 -8.31 -1.78 21.47
C GLY A 159 -8.04 -3.27 21.71
N ALA A 160 -8.69 -4.17 20.96
CA ALA A 160 -8.51 -5.61 21.14
C ALA A 160 -7.09 -6.07 20.78
N MET A 161 -6.47 -5.50 19.73
CA MET A 161 -5.09 -5.85 19.36
C MET A 161 -4.09 -5.42 20.43
N ILE A 162 -4.31 -4.25 21.06
CA ILE A 162 -3.45 -3.76 22.14
C ILE A 162 -3.64 -4.59 23.40
N ALA A 163 -4.89 -4.91 23.74
CA ALA A 163 -5.19 -5.77 24.88
C ALA A 163 -4.60 -7.19 24.72
N ALA A 164 -4.67 -7.75 23.51
CA ALA A 164 -4.06 -9.05 23.19
C ALA A 164 -2.54 -9.04 23.36
N LEU A 165 -1.87 -7.98 22.85
CA LEU A 165 -0.43 -7.81 23.04
C LEU A 165 -0.08 -7.65 24.52
N GLY A 166 -0.80 -6.80 25.26
CA GLY A 166 -0.59 -6.62 26.69
C GLY A 166 -0.78 -7.92 27.48
N ALA A 167 -1.82 -8.69 27.18
CA ALA A 167 -2.06 -9.99 27.82
C ALA A 167 -0.91 -10.99 27.54
N GLN A 168 -0.36 -10.99 26.32
CA GLN A 168 0.79 -11.83 25.98
C GLN A 168 2.04 -11.40 26.74
N LEU A 169 2.33 -10.10 26.81
CA LEU A 169 3.49 -9.58 27.56
C LEU A 169 3.43 -9.94 29.04
N ILE A 170 2.24 -9.81 29.68
CA ILE A 170 2.02 -10.22 31.06
C ILE A 170 2.27 -11.73 31.23
N LYS A 171 1.73 -12.55 30.32
CA LYS A 171 1.94 -14.01 30.34
C LYS A 171 3.39 -14.40 30.19
N ASP A 172 4.15 -13.64 29.41
CA ASP A 172 5.61 -13.84 29.22
C ASP A 172 6.44 -13.28 30.37
N GLY A 173 5.82 -12.79 31.45
CA GLY A 173 6.47 -12.26 32.65
C GLY A 173 7.16 -10.91 32.44
N ARG A 174 6.75 -10.13 31.45
CA ARG A 174 7.29 -8.78 31.22
C ARG A 174 6.85 -7.84 32.33
N ALA A 175 7.79 -7.07 32.85
CA ALA A 175 7.50 -6.03 33.83
C ALA A 175 6.61 -4.93 33.19
N PRO A 176 5.70 -4.31 33.97
CA PRO A 176 4.95 -3.16 33.48
C PRO A 176 5.88 -1.96 33.23
N SER A 177 5.52 -1.13 32.25
CA SER A 177 6.20 0.16 32.04
C SER A 177 6.01 1.10 33.22
N SER A 178 6.92 2.06 33.41
CA SER A 178 6.66 3.22 34.26
C SER A 178 5.46 4.01 33.77
N LEU A 179 4.81 4.80 34.63
CA LEU A 179 3.62 5.56 34.27
C LEU A 179 3.95 6.98 33.76
N ASP A 180 5.23 7.31 33.63
CA ASP A 180 5.76 8.62 33.25
C ASP A 180 6.26 8.71 31.80
N PHE A 181 5.94 7.72 30.95
CA PHE A 181 6.30 7.75 29.53
C PHE A 181 5.31 8.58 28.69
N GLY A 182 5.86 9.28 27.68
CA GLY A 182 5.08 9.96 26.65
C GLY A 182 4.90 9.11 25.40
N ALA A 183 3.95 9.51 24.53
CA ALA A 183 3.83 8.90 23.21
C ALA A 183 4.94 9.44 22.29
N ASP A 184 5.66 8.54 21.61
CA ASP A 184 6.65 8.86 20.60
C ASP A 184 6.28 8.15 19.29
N SER A 185 5.84 8.93 18.29
CA SER A 185 5.45 8.40 16.97
C SER A 185 6.64 7.96 16.10
N THR A 186 7.86 8.27 16.51
CA THR A 186 9.10 7.93 15.79
C THR A 186 9.86 6.76 16.39
N LEU A 187 9.32 6.18 17.47
CA LEU A 187 9.97 5.08 18.19
C LEU A 187 10.24 3.90 17.23
N PRO A 188 11.49 3.44 17.08
CA PRO A 188 11.81 2.30 16.24
C PRO A 188 11.13 1.02 16.72
N VAL A 189 10.63 0.21 15.79
CA VAL A 189 9.99 -1.09 16.11
C VAL A 189 10.91 -1.98 16.97
N THR A 190 12.22 -1.91 16.76
CA THR A 190 13.21 -2.66 17.55
C THR A 190 13.28 -2.23 19.01
N THR A 191 12.88 -1.02 19.36
CA THR A 191 12.89 -0.51 20.74
C THR A 191 11.70 -1.06 21.53
N VAL A 192 10.59 -1.38 20.90
CA VAL A 192 9.40 -1.95 21.57
C VAL A 192 9.65 -3.38 22.09
N GLN A 193 10.65 -4.06 21.56
CA GLN A 193 10.98 -5.45 21.96
C GLN A 193 11.83 -5.53 23.22
N THR A 194 12.36 -4.41 23.70
CA THR A 194 13.32 -4.38 24.83
C THR A 194 12.72 -3.86 26.13
N ILE A 195 11.40 -3.61 26.19
CA ILE A 195 10.71 -3.20 27.41
C ILE A 195 10.27 -4.44 28.20
#